data_78502578eeb8c206a3eb0f17d53aecd9
#
_entry.id   78502578eeb8c206a3eb0f17d53aecd9
#
_cell.length_a   1.000
_cell.length_b   1.000
_cell.length_c   1.000
_cell.angle_alpha   90.00
_cell.angle_beta   90.00
_cell.angle_gamma   90.00
#
_symmetry.space_group_name_H-M   'P 1'
#
loop_
_entity.id
_entity.type
_entity.pdbx_description
1 polymer ?
#
loop_
_entity_poly.entity_id
_entity_poly.type
_entity_poly.pdbx_seq_one_letter_code
_entity_poly.pdbx_strand_id
1 'polypeptide(L)'
;LFKHKTDETVVYGLYDSNRGLAQQYNLFEYANSHDIELFDVSKKPLREFLSEESIDCFYIAFGQFYEGIDLTGIKTKVIMFIHDIFDIERCDNKIDYSITDPCNLTLWQRFKRIVNLASGRYAKQAQNRYRDIMKLYASDNTISYTVSNYSANALKYYFPEIKKEIKVCYSPLRKAEITGNIENEVLKKLVNSGKKYFFMIAANRIYKNPGIVMKAFKRISEEYDVKLVTLKYGKSINNSHIDINYLSDADMDYAYKHALALLFPSFFEGFGYTPIEAIVNGTPAIASNVTSIPEVLGNAGIYFSPFYSADLYRAMKLVLDNPSIKDYELHERAKEITTKQEQNLINLINEILK
;
A
#
# COMPACT_ATOMS: atom_id res chain seq x y z
N LEU A 1 17.14 5.86 -10.09
CA LEU A 1 17.97 7.05 -10.01
C LEU A 1 19.44 6.72 -10.35
N PHE A 2 20.11 5.83 -9.59
CA PHE A 2 21.55 5.55 -9.74
C PHE A 2 21.98 5.05 -11.12
N LYS A 3 21.13 4.39 -11.87
CA LYS A 3 21.39 3.97 -13.26
C LYS A 3 21.28 5.11 -14.28
N HIS A 4 20.77 6.26 -13.88
CA HIS A 4 20.47 7.39 -14.77
C HIS A 4 21.17 8.69 -14.33
N LYS A 5 21.81 8.72 -13.15
CA LYS A 5 22.59 9.87 -12.70
C LYS A 5 23.86 10.03 -13.53
N THR A 6 24.32 11.26 -13.70
CA THR A 6 25.66 11.56 -14.23
C THR A 6 26.71 11.50 -13.12
N ASP A 7 28.00 11.48 -13.49
CA ASP A 7 29.10 11.51 -12.52
C ASP A 7 29.10 12.79 -11.67
N GLU A 8 28.49 13.87 -12.17
CA GLU A 8 28.37 15.15 -11.47
C GLU A 8 27.20 15.21 -10.48
N THR A 9 26.30 14.18 -10.48
CA THR A 9 25.13 14.14 -9.63
C THR A 9 25.48 13.63 -8.23
N VAL A 10 25.40 14.50 -7.23
CA VAL A 10 25.52 14.12 -5.82
C VAL A 10 24.14 13.79 -5.23
N VAL A 11 24.03 12.68 -4.51
CA VAL A 11 22.78 12.24 -3.90
C VAL A 11 22.93 12.23 -2.39
N TYR A 12 22.11 13.01 -1.71
CA TYR A 12 21.99 13.02 -0.25
C TYR A 12 20.82 12.18 0.23
N GLY A 13 21.05 11.34 1.23
CA GLY A 13 19.99 10.62 1.95
C GLY A 13 19.72 11.29 3.30
N LEU A 14 18.46 11.58 3.59
CA LEU A 14 18.08 12.22 4.86
C LEU A 14 17.57 11.18 5.85
N TYR A 15 17.99 11.28 7.10
CA TYR A 15 17.48 10.47 8.20
C TYR A 15 17.39 11.27 9.50
N ASP A 16 16.65 10.76 10.46
CA ASP A 16 16.51 11.32 11.80
C ASP A 16 17.00 10.27 12.81
N SER A 17 18.17 10.51 13.41
CA SER A 17 18.76 9.57 14.37
C SER A 17 17.90 9.34 15.62
N ASN A 18 17.02 10.29 15.97
CA ASN A 18 16.11 10.15 17.11
C ASN A 18 14.96 9.15 16.84
N ARG A 19 14.68 8.81 15.58
CA ARG A 19 13.59 7.90 15.21
C ARG A 19 14.00 6.44 15.10
N GLY A 20 15.32 6.14 15.12
CA GLY A 20 15.84 4.76 15.06
C GLY A 20 15.58 3.98 13.76
N LEU A 21 14.93 4.57 12.77
CA LEU A 21 14.55 3.90 11.52
C LEU A 21 15.73 3.57 10.62
N ALA A 22 16.80 4.39 10.66
CA ALA A 22 17.98 4.17 9.84
C ALA A 22 18.65 2.82 10.07
N GLN A 23 18.70 2.36 11.31
CA GLN A 23 19.27 1.06 11.70
C GLN A 23 18.34 -0.09 11.29
N GLN A 24 17.03 0.09 11.45
CA GLN A 24 16.02 -0.94 11.12
C GLN A 24 16.03 -1.32 9.64
N TYR A 25 16.38 -0.37 8.74
CA TYR A 25 16.35 -0.56 7.28
C TYR A 25 17.74 -0.64 6.66
N ASN A 26 18.82 -0.88 7.44
CA ASN A 26 20.20 -0.94 6.97
C ASN A 26 20.61 0.25 6.09
N LEU A 27 20.09 1.45 6.42
CA LEU A 27 20.29 2.66 5.62
C LEU A 27 21.77 2.98 5.38
N PHE A 28 22.62 2.80 6.40
CA PHE A 28 24.05 3.10 6.31
C PHE A 28 24.78 2.18 5.33
N GLU A 29 24.49 0.89 5.36
CA GLU A 29 25.06 -0.08 4.44
C GLU A 29 24.60 0.19 3.00
N TYR A 30 23.31 0.46 2.83
CA TYR A 30 22.74 0.82 1.53
C TYR A 30 23.36 2.11 0.98
N ALA A 31 23.50 3.14 1.81
CA ALA A 31 24.10 4.42 1.42
C ALA A 31 25.55 4.25 0.96
N ASN A 32 26.37 3.52 1.74
CA ASN A 32 27.76 3.25 1.39
C ASN A 32 27.89 2.46 0.06
N SER A 33 27.02 1.49 -0.19
CA SER A 33 27.05 0.68 -1.42
C SER A 33 26.59 1.44 -2.68
N HIS A 34 25.95 2.60 -2.53
CA HIS A 34 25.39 3.39 -3.63
C HIS A 34 25.93 4.82 -3.73
N ASP A 35 27.00 5.12 -3.00
CA ASP A 35 27.61 6.46 -2.99
C ASP A 35 26.58 7.56 -2.65
N ILE A 36 25.88 7.37 -1.51
CA ILE A 36 24.90 8.31 -0.98
C ILE A 36 25.51 8.99 0.26
N GLU A 37 25.59 10.31 0.26
CA GLU A 37 25.94 11.07 1.44
C GLU A 37 24.75 11.16 2.39
N LEU A 38 24.93 10.82 3.68
CA LEU A 38 23.86 10.82 4.66
C LEU A 38 23.88 12.08 5.53
N PHE A 39 22.72 12.73 5.63
CA PHE A 39 22.50 13.89 6.47
C PHE A 39 21.49 13.61 7.58
N ASP A 40 21.87 13.91 8.83
CA ASP A 40 21.03 13.73 10.01
C ASP A 40 20.25 15.01 10.32
N VAL A 41 18.96 15.03 10.02
CA VAL A 41 18.07 16.18 10.23
C VAL A 41 17.83 16.50 11.72
N SER A 42 18.21 15.61 12.63
CA SER A 42 18.14 15.87 14.07
C SER A 42 19.28 16.79 14.56
N LYS A 43 20.37 16.88 13.81
CA LYS A 43 21.57 17.67 14.17
C LYS A 43 21.56 19.08 13.61
N LYS A 44 20.89 19.26 12.46
CA LYS A 44 20.81 20.57 11.78
C LYS A 44 19.46 20.68 11.09
N PRO A 45 18.79 21.85 11.15
CA PRO A 45 17.53 22.06 10.46
C PRO A 45 17.63 21.79 8.96
N LEU A 46 16.69 21.01 8.42
CA LEU A 46 16.65 20.65 7.00
C LEU A 46 16.70 21.89 6.07
N ARG A 47 16.04 22.97 6.47
CA ARG A 47 16.03 24.23 5.70
C ARG A 47 17.41 24.83 5.51
N GLU A 48 18.23 24.81 6.57
CA GLU A 48 19.62 25.30 6.51
C GLU A 48 20.45 24.40 5.60
N PHE A 49 20.33 23.09 5.75
CA PHE A 49 21.00 22.13 4.87
C PHE A 49 20.67 22.37 3.39
N LEU A 50 19.38 22.44 3.03
CA LEU A 50 18.93 22.66 1.65
C LEU A 50 19.48 23.96 1.05
N SER A 51 19.70 25.00 1.88
CA SER A 51 20.23 26.29 1.43
C SER A 51 21.76 26.29 1.30
N GLU A 52 22.46 25.69 2.24
CA GLU A 52 23.91 25.70 2.30
C GLU A 52 24.55 24.78 1.26
N GLU A 53 24.00 23.59 1.09
CA GLU A 53 24.48 22.62 0.10
C GLU A 53 23.98 22.93 -1.33
N SER A 54 23.23 24.03 -1.51
CA SER A 54 22.72 24.43 -2.83
C SER A 54 21.95 23.28 -3.53
N ILE A 55 21.08 22.59 -2.80
CA ILE A 55 20.33 21.44 -3.30
C ILE A 55 19.38 21.87 -4.41
N ASP A 56 19.52 21.31 -5.60
CA ASP A 56 18.69 21.60 -6.77
C ASP A 56 17.29 21.01 -6.65
N CYS A 57 17.20 19.76 -6.16
CA CYS A 57 15.94 19.05 -6.05
C CYS A 57 15.81 18.29 -4.74
N PHE A 58 14.72 18.51 -4.02
CA PHE A 58 14.37 17.76 -2.82
C PHE A 58 13.20 16.82 -3.09
N TYR A 59 13.47 15.51 -3.09
CA TYR A 59 12.49 14.48 -3.32
C TYR A 59 11.91 13.92 -2.03
N ILE A 60 10.59 13.99 -1.86
CA ILE A 60 9.85 13.51 -0.70
C ILE A 60 8.93 12.37 -1.13
N ALA A 61 9.34 11.13 -0.86
CA ALA A 61 8.60 9.93 -1.27
C ALA A 61 7.28 9.74 -0.50
N PHE A 62 7.18 10.17 0.76
CA PHE A 62 6.05 9.97 1.66
C PHE A 62 5.74 11.24 2.45
N GLY A 63 5.21 12.25 1.76
CA GLY A 63 4.92 13.56 2.35
C GLY A 63 3.98 13.49 3.56
N GLN A 64 3.04 12.56 3.60
CA GLN A 64 2.11 12.38 4.70
C GLN A 64 2.76 12.05 6.05
N PHE A 65 4.04 11.68 6.07
CA PHE A 65 4.81 11.42 7.30
C PHE A 65 5.70 12.59 7.74
N TYR A 66 5.71 13.67 6.97
CA TYR A 66 6.49 14.87 7.26
C TYR A 66 5.70 15.83 8.16
N GLU A 67 5.63 15.54 9.46
CA GLU A 67 5.02 16.41 10.46
C GLU A 67 6.05 17.42 11.01
N GLY A 68 5.65 18.68 11.14
CA GLY A 68 6.44 19.71 11.86
C GLY A 68 7.64 20.25 11.11
N ILE A 69 7.84 19.94 9.83
CA ILE A 69 8.93 20.51 9.02
C ILE A 69 8.42 21.70 8.23
N ASP A 70 8.83 22.89 8.60
CA ASP A 70 8.52 24.11 7.85
C ASP A 70 9.53 24.33 6.72
N LEU A 71 9.08 24.10 5.50
CA LEU A 71 9.80 24.37 4.26
C LEU A 71 9.18 25.54 3.47
N THR A 72 8.40 26.39 4.10
CA THR A 72 7.79 27.56 3.45
C THR A 72 8.87 28.51 2.93
N GLY A 73 8.79 28.86 1.64
CA GLY A 73 9.69 29.83 1.00
C GLY A 73 11.11 29.35 0.71
N ILE A 74 11.37 28.03 0.73
CA ILE A 74 12.62 27.49 0.17
C ILE A 74 12.64 27.70 -1.35
N LYS A 75 13.82 27.88 -1.92
CA LYS A 75 14.00 28.04 -3.38
C LYS A 75 14.21 26.70 -4.08
N THR A 76 14.65 25.70 -3.37
CA THR A 76 14.87 24.35 -3.87
C THR A 76 13.60 23.80 -4.52
N LYS A 77 13.71 23.24 -5.71
CA LYS A 77 12.63 22.50 -6.34
C LYS A 77 12.24 21.32 -5.45
N VAL A 78 10.95 21.16 -5.17
CA VAL A 78 10.43 20.03 -4.38
C VAL A 78 9.64 19.09 -5.28
N ILE A 79 9.88 17.82 -5.19
CA ILE A 79 9.03 16.77 -5.77
C ILE A 79 8.46 15.98 -4.60
N MET A 80 7.14 16.04 -4.41
CA MET A 80 6.49 15.43 -3.24
C MET A 80 5.37 14.47 -3.62
N PHE A 81 5.41 13.30 -3.02
CA PHE A 81 4.32 12.32 -3.06
C PHE A 81 3.45 12.37 -1.82
N ILE A 82 2.14 12.39 -2.03
CA ILE A 82 1.13 12.03 -1.04
C ILE A 82 0.44 10.77 -1.57
N HIS A 83 0.65 9.63 -0.92
CA HIS A 83 0.13 8.34 -1.40
C HIS A 83 -1.37 8.19 -1.18
N ASP A 84 -1.84 8.63 -0.03
CA ASP A 84 -3.23 8.62 0.37
C ASP A 84 -3.50 9.60 1.50
N ILE A 85 -4.76 9.82 1.76
CA ILE A 85 -5.25 10.61 2.89
C ILE A 85 -6.25 9.78 3.71
N PHE A 86 -5.92 8.51 3.87
CA PHE A 86 -6.71 7.49 4.54
C PHE A 86 -7.33 7.95 5.86
N ASP A 87 -6.57 8.66 6.69
CA ASP A 87 -7.06 9.12 8.00
C ASP A 87 -8.22 10.11 7.86
N ILE A 88 -8.24 10.94 6.81
CA ILE A 88 -9.32 11.89 6.53
C ILE A 88 -10.53 11.16 5.94
N GLU A 89 -10.32 10.38 4.89
CA GLU A 89 -11.38 9.63 4.20
C GLU A 89 -12.11 8.68 5.17
N ARG A 90 -11.37 8.01 6.05
CA ARG A 90 -11.92 7.14 7.08
C ARG A 90 -12.86 7.87 8.02
N CYS A 91 -12.51 9.10 8.42
CA CYS A 91 -13.32 9.90 9.33
C CYS A 91 -14.59 10.41 8.65
N ASP A 92 -14.48 10.83 7.39
CA ASP A 92 -15.59 11.40 6.63
C ASP A 92 -16.66 10.35 6.31
N ASN A 93 -16.24 9.17 5.87
CA ASN A 93 -17.15 8.08 5.54
C ASN A 93 -17.87 7.46 6.76
N LYS A 94 -17.56 7.87 7.98
CA LYS A 94 -18.16 7.38 9.24
C LYS A 94 -18.19 5.85 9.37
N ILE A 95 -17.38 5.15 8.58
CA ILE A 95 -17.29 3.71 8.60
C ILE A 95 -16.39 3.32 9.77
N ASP A 96 -16.99 2.96 10.87
CA ASP A 96 -16.24 2.34 11.97
C ASP A 96 -16.03 0.86 11.69
N TYR A 97 -14.89 0.53 11.09
CA TYR A 97 -14.49 -0.86 10.83
C TYR A 97 -14.39 -1.67 12.11
N SER A 98 -14.22 -1.02 13.26
CA SER A 98 -14.13 -1.70 14.55
C SER A 98 -15.44 -2.35 14.98
N ILE A 99 -16.57 -1.87 14.46
CA ILE A 99 -17.88 -2.49 14.71
C ILE A 99 -18.02 -3.82 13.95
N THR A 100 -17.41 -3.92 12.76
CA THR A 100 -17.50 -5.11 11.90
C THR A 100 -16.39 -6.13 12.15
N ASP A 101 -15.29 -5.72 12.79
CA ASP A 101 -14.18 -6.60 13.11
C ASP A 101 -14.34 -7.22 14.51
N PRO A 102 -14.59 -8.53 14.62
CA PRO A 102 -14.64 -9.23 15.90
C PRO A 102 -13.27 -9.37 16.59
N CYS A 103 -12.16 -9.00 15.90
CA CYS A 103 -10.81 -9.25 16.35
C CYS A 103 -10.26 -8.12 17.21
N ASN A 104 -10.03 -8.42 18.49
CA ASN A 104 -9.08 -7.77 19.40
C ASN A 104 -9.41 -6.41 20.03
N LEU A 105 -10.57 -5.79 19.79
CA LEU A 105 -10.96 -4.60 20.53
C LEU A 105 -11.89 -4.92 21.69
N THR A 106 -11.56 -4.42 22.89
CA THR A 106 -12.46 -4.47 24.05
C THR A 106 -13.70 -3.60 23.80
N LEU A 107 -14.81 -3.91 24.48
CA LEU A 107 -16.05 -3.11 24.41
C LEU A 107 -15.79 -1.62 24.70
N TRP A 108 -14.90 -1.33 25.66
CA TRP A 108 -14.51 0.05 25.99
C TRP A 108 -13.74 0.75 24.87
N GLN A 109 -12.82 0.06 24.21
CA GLN A 109 -12.09 0.60 23.05
C GLN A 109 -13.04 0.90 21.88
N ARG A 110 -14.02 0.04 21.62
CA ARG A 110 -15.07 0.25 20.61
C ARG A 110 -15.91 1.48 20.95
N PHE A 111 -16.39 1.59 22.19
CA PHE A 111 -17.17 2.73 22.65
C PHE A 111 -16.38 4.04 22.50
N LYS A 112 -15.12 4.09 22.98
CA LYS A 112 -14.26 5.27 22.85
C LYS A 112 -14.04 5.68 21.39
N ARG A 113 -13.90 4.72 20.47
CA ARG A 113 -13.81 4.99 19.04
C ARG A 113 -15.07 5.61 18.47
N ILE A 114 -16.22 5.05 18.79
CA ILE A 114 -17.52 5.57 18.35
C ILE A 114 -17.70 7.04 18.83
N VAL A 115 -17.40 7.31 20.10
CA VAL A 115 -17.47 8.68 20.65
C VAL A 115 -16.52 9.63 19.92
N ASN A 116 -15.29 9.22 19.65
CA ASN A 116 -14.32 10.07 18.95
C ASN A 116 -14.68 10.31 17.47
N LEU A 117 -15.27 9.32 16.79
CA LEU A 117 -15.81 9.50 15.44
C LEU A 117 -17.02 10.43 15.44
N ALA A 118 -17.98 10.18 16.32
CA ALA A 118 -19.19 10.99 16.43
C ALA A 118 -18.90 12.45 16.82
N SER A 119 -17.88 12.68 17.65
CA SER A 119 -17.45 14.03 18.06
C SER A 119 -16.59 14.77 17.03
N GLY A 120 -16.23 14.14 15.91
CA GLY A 120 -15.35 14.73 14.89
C GLY A 120 -13.90 14.93 15.33
N ARG A 121 -13.50 14.44 16.52
CA ARG A 121 -12.12 14.61 17.03
C ARG A 121 -11.07 14.03 16.11
N TYR A 122 -11.32 12.83 15.57
CA TYR A 122 -10.38 12.21 14.65
C TYR A 122 -10.25 12.97 13.34
N ALA A 123 -11.36 13.46 12.79
CA ALA A 123 -11.35 14.28 11.57
C ALA A 123 -10.54 15.56 11.76
N LYS A 124 -10.75 16.26 12.88
CA LYS A 124 -10.00 17.48 13.19
C LYS A 124 -8.50 17.22 13.40
N GLN A 125 -8.14 16.12 14.06
CA GLN A 125 -6.74 15.72 14.23
C GLN A 125 -6.09 15.38 12.89
N ALA A 126 -6.78 14.62 12.04
CA ALA A 126 -6.30 14.29 10.71
C ALA A 126 -6.09 15.55 9.85
N GLN A 127 -7.08 16.44 9.77
CA GLN A 127 -6.97 17.70 9.03
C GLN A 127 -5.82 18.57 9.53
N ASN A 128 -5.62 18.68 10.86
CA ASN A 128 -4.52 19.44 11.44
C ASN A 128 -3.16 18.84 11.06
N ARG A 129 -3.02 17.51 11.03
CA ARG A 129 -1.79 16.82 10.62
C ARG A 129 -1.40 17.15 9.20
N TYR A 130 -2.36 17.19 8.29
CA TYR A 130 -2.11 17.48 6.88
C TYR A 130 -1.94 18.97 6.56
N ARG A 131 -2.37 19.87 7.44
CA ARG A 131 -2.43 21.33 7.17
C ARG A 131 -1.13 21.91 6.64
N ASP A 132 -0.02 21.64 7.31
CA ASP A 132 1.26 22.28 6.96
C ASP A 132 1.92 21.59 5.76
N ILE A 133 1.81 20.27 5.68
CA ILE A 133 2.33 19.53 4.53
C ILE A 133 1.56 19.87 3.24
N MET A 134 0.25 20.16 3.33
CA MET A 134 -0.53 20.55 2.17
C MET A 134 -0.19 21.95 1.67
N LYS A 135 0.26 22.86 2.54
CA LYS A 135 0.80 24.15 2.09
C LYS A 135 2.03 23.98 1.21
N LEU A 136 2.98 23.11 1.63
CA LEU A 136 4.14 22.79 0.83
C LEU A 136 3.74 22.06 -0.47
N TYR A 137 2.86 21.07 -0.36
CA TYR A 137 2.36 20.31 -1.51
C TYR A 137 1.65 21.19 -2.55
N ALA A 138 0.96 22.23 -2.12
CA ALA A 138 0.28 23.20 -2.99
C ALA A 138 1.20 24.34 -3.48
N SER A 139 2.41 24.50 -2.96
CA SER A 139 3.29 25.63 -3.30
C SER A 139 3.81 25.54 -4.74
N ASP A 140 4.16 26.69 -5.35
CA ASP A 140 4.56 26.79 -6.77
C ASP A 140 5.87 26.06 -7.07
N ASN A 141 6.81 26.01 -6.12
CA ASN A 141 8.09 25.30 -6.27
C ASN A 141 7.99 23.78 -6.02
N THR A 142 6.79 23.26 -5.70
CA THR A 142 6.56 21.84 -5.51
C THR A 142 5.88 21.23 -6.72
N ILE A 143 6.43 20.15 -7.26
CA ILE A 143 5.76 19.27 -8.21
C ILE A 143 5.04 18.18 -7.39
N SER A 144 3.71 18.21 -7.45
CA SER A 144 2.86 17.37 -6.62
C SER A 144 2.54 16.07 -7.32
N TYR A 145 2.89 14.97 -6.67
CA TYR A 145 2.64 13.62 -7.15
C TYR A 145 1.73 12.83 -6.22
N THR A 146 0.99 11.90 -6.80
CA THR A 146 0.27 10.84 -6.07
C THR A 146 0.34 9.53 -6.85
N VAL A 147 -0.20 8.45 -6.26
CA VAL A 147 -0.03 7.09 -6.78
C VAL A 147 -1.20 6.57 -7.63
N SER A 148 -2.33 7.29 -7.66
CA SER A 148 -3.51 6.92 -8.45
C SER A 148 -4.37 8.13 -8.81
N ASN A 149 -5.21 8.00 -9.84
CA ASN A 149 -6.21 9.04 -10.17
C ASN A 149 -7.24 9.19 -9.05
N TYR A 150 -7.58 8.07 -8.39
CA TYR A 150 -8.42 8.12 -7.20
C TYR A 150 -7.83 9.04 -6.14
N SER A 151 -6.56 8.83 -5.75
CA SER A 151 -5.88 9.65 -4.74
C SER A 151 -5.74 11.11 -5.19
N ALA A 152 -5.52 11.38 -6.49
CA ALA A 152 -5.47 12.75 -7.02
C ALA A 152 -6.81 13.47 -6.85
N ASN A 153 -7.92 12.78 -7.14
CA ASN A 153 -9.26 13.32 -6.98
C ASN A 153 -9.62 13.53 -5.50
N ALA A 154 -9.27 12.58 -4.63
CA ALA A 154 -9.48 12.69 -3.19
C ALA A 154 -8.71 13.89 -2.61
N LEU A 155 -7.42 14.06 -2.98
CA LEU A 155 -6.62 15.21 -2.57
C LEU A 155 -7.26 16.54 -2.99
N LYS A 156 -7.73 16.67 -4.21
CA LYS A 156 -8.43 17.89 -4.68
C LYS A 156 -9.77 18.12 -3.99
N TYR A 157 -10.49 17.06 -3.64
CA TYR A 157 -11.76 17.15 -2.93
C TYR A 157 -11.58 17.65 -1.50
N TYR A 158 -10.64 17.06 -0.76
CA TYR A 158 -10.41 17.41 0.65
C TYR A 158 -9.55 18.67 0.85
N PHE A 159 -8.75 19.06 -0.17
CA PHE A 159 -7.87 20.22 -0.17
C PHE A 159 -8.09 21.06 -1.43
N PRO A 160 -9.24 21.76 -1.53
CA PRO A 160 -9.61 22.52 -2.72
C PRO A 160 -8.72 23.73 -3.02
N GLU A 161 -7.82 24.07 -2.08
CA GLU A 161 -6.76 25.06 -2.28
C GLU A 161 -5.66 24.59 -3.25
N ILE A 162 -5.53 23.29 -3.51
CA ILE A 162 -4.59 22.74 -4.49
C ILE A 162 -5.16 22.99 -5.90
N LYS A 163 -4.81 24.14 -6.50
CA LYS A 163 -5.30 24.54 -7.84
C LYS A 163 -4.48 23.98 -8.98
N LYS A 164 -3.23 23.61 -8.72
CA LYS A 164 -2.33 23.05 -9.72
C LYS A 164 -2.64 21.60 -10.06
N GLU A 165 -2.00 21.11 -11.11
CA GLU A 165 -2.05 19.69 -11.46
C GLU A 165 -1.40 18.84 -10.37
N ILE A 166 -2.01 17.70 -10.06
CA ILE A 166 -1.41 16.61 -9.30
C ILE A 166 -1.05 15.52 -10.30
N LYS A 167 0.25 15.29 -10.49
CA LYS A 167 0.73 14.25 -11.39
C LYS A 167 0.50 12.87 -10.78
N VAL A 168 0.04 11.93 -11.58
CA VAL A 168 -0.13 10.53 -11.15
C VAL A 168 1.06 9.72 -11.60
N CYS A 169 1.72 9.07 -10.66
CA CYS A 169 2.82 8.15 -10.91
C CYS A 169 2.51 6.81 -10.24
N TYR A 170 2.20 5.81 -11.04
CA TYR A 170 2.01 4.45 -10.57
C TYR A 170 3.34 3.93 -10.06
N SER A 171 3.44 3.77 -8.74
CA SER A 171 4.69 3.31 -8.14
C SER A 171 5.03 1.89 -8.59
N PRO A 172 6.30 1.62 -8.95
CA PRO A 172 6.72 0.31 -9.44
C PRO A 172 6.59 -0.75 -8.36
N LEU A 173 6.35 -1.99 -8.79
CA LEU A 173 6.54 -3.13 -7.91
C LEU A 173 8.02 -3.30 -7.57
N ARG A 174 8.28 -3.77 -6.37
CA ARG A 174 9.62 -4.25 -6.01
C ARG A 174 9.93 -5.47 -6.87
N LYS A 175 10.94 -5.36 -7.72
CA LYS A 175 11.53 -6.53 -8.40
C LYS A 175 12.40 -7.24 -7.37
N ALA A 176 11.86 -8.21 -6.66
CA ALA A 176 12.70 -9.13 -5.89
C ALA A 176 13.44 -10.01 -6.90
N GLU A 177 14.75 -10.05 -6.82
CA GLU A 177 15.49 -11.16 -7.41
C GLU A 177 15.15 -12.38 -6.57
N ILE A 178 14.28 -13.25 -7.10
CA ILE A 178 13.83 -14.45 -6.40
C ILE A 178 14.97 -15.48 -6.51
N THR A 179 15.98 -15.30 -5.69
CA THR A 179 17.15 -16.18 -5.60
C THR A 179 17.06 -17.17 -4.44
N GLY A 180 15.98 -17.10 -3.65
CA GLY A 180 15.82 -17.89 -2.43
C GLY A 180 15.07 -19.21 -2.64
N ASN A 181 15.46 -20.23 -1.89
CA ASN A 181 14.66 -21.43 -1.71
C ASN A 181 13.40 -21.10 -0.90
N ILE A 182 12.31 -21.81 -1.19
CA ILE A 182 11.11 -21.75 -0.36
C ILE A 182 11.45 -22.27 1.03
N GLU A 183 11.22 -21.48 2.07
CA GLU A 183 11.60 -21.82 3.44
C GLU A 183 10.40 -22.25 4.28
N ASN A 184 9.21 -21.77 3.94
CA ASN A 184 8.00 -22.04 4.73
C ASN A 184 7.48 -23.46 4.54
N GLU A 185 7.77 -24.35 5.48
CA GLU A 185 7.38 -25.77 5.44
C GLU A 185 5.87 -25.99 5.49
N VAL A 186 5.11 -25.11 6.12
CA VAL A 186 3.63 -25.21 6.16
C VAL A 186 3.05 -25.00 4.76
N LEU A 187 3.55 -23.96 4.07
CA LEU A 187 3.15 -23.64 2.70
C LEU A 187 3.58 -24.75 1.71
N LYS A 188 4.81 -25.25 1.82
CA LYS A 188 5.27 -26.38 1.00
C LYS A 188 4.37 -27.62 1.15
N LYS A 189 4.08 -28.00 2.41
CA LYS A 189 3.22 -29.16 2.69
C LYS A 189 1.82 -28.96 2.13
N LEU A 190 1.27 -27.76 2.24
CA LEU A 190 -0.05 -27.44 1.69
C LEU A 190 -0.07 -27.61 0.17
N VAL A 191 0.87 -27.00 -0.54
CA VAL A 191 0.96 -27.07 -2.01
C VAL A 191 1.22 -28.51 -2.48
N ASN A 192 2.15 -29.22 -1.84
CA ASN A 192 2.47 -30.61 -2.18
C ASN A 192 1.29 -31.58 -1.92
N SER A 193 0.37 -31.22 -1.04
CA SER A 193 -0.85 -32.01 -0.81
C SER A 193 -1.90 -31.86 -1.92
N GLY A 194 -1.68 -30.96 -2.89
CA GLY A 194 -2.65 -30.64 -3.94
C GLY A 194 -3.89 -29.88 -3.47
N LYS A 195 -3.93 -29.46 -2.20
CA LYS A 195 -5.04 -28.71 -1.65
C LYS A 195 -5.09 -27.29 -2.21
N LYS A 196 -6.23 -26.91 -2.76
CA LYS A 196 -6.51 -25.57 -3.23
C LYS A 196 -6.67 -24.61 -2.05
N TYR A 197 -6.27 -23.34 -2.22
CA TYR A 197 -6.44 -22.33 -1.17
C TYR A 197 -6.66 -20.92 -1.71
N PHE A 198 -7.40 -20.13 -0.95
CA PHE A 198 -7.43 -18.67 -1.07
C PHE A 198 -6.35 -18.05 -0.20
N PHE A 199 -5.79 -16.94 -0.64
CA PHE A 199 -4.72 -16.25 0.09
C PHE A 199 -5.11 -14.84 0.49
N MET A 200 -4.81 -14.43 1.73
CA MET A 200 -5.02 -13.07 2.22
C MET A 200 -3.81 -12.61 3.03
N ILE A 201 -3.26 -11.45 2.71
CA ILE A 201 -2.14 -10.85 3.43
C ILE A 201 -2.57 -9.70 4.34
N ALA A 202 -1.70 -9.36 5.32
CA ALA A 202 -1.91 -8.29 6.30
C ALA A 202 -3.26 -8.38 7.03
N ALA A 203 -3.68 -9.60 7.37
CA ALA A 203 -4.97 -9.88 8.00
C ALA A 203 -5.09 -9.33 9.45
N ASN A 204 -4.01 -8.80 10.03
CA ASN A 204 -4.01 -8.09 11.31
C ASN A 204 -4.44 -6.62 11.21
N ARG A 205 -4.58 -6.07 10.00
CA ARG A 205 -4.95 -4.66 9.80
C ARG A 205 -6.46 -4.53 9.60
N ILE A 206 -7.10 -3.73 10.45
CA ILE A 206 -8.56 -3.55 10.46
C ILE A 206 -9.10 -3.08 9.10
N TYR A 207 -8.42 -2.11 8.46
CA TYR A 207 -8.86 -1.58 7.17
C TYR A 207 -8.74 -2.58 6.01
N LYS A 208 -7.99 -3.66 6.18
CA LYS A 208 -7.94 -4.81 5.26
C LYS A 208 -9.16 -5.74 5.41
N ASN A 209 -10.05 -5.45 6.37
CA ASN A 209 -11.36 -6.11 6.53
C ASN A 209 -11.33 -7.65 6.61
N PRO A 210 -10.47 -8.25 7.43
CA PRO A 210 -10.38 -9.72 7.53
C PRO A 210 -11.69 -10.36 8.01
N GLY A 211 -12.50 -9.64 8.77
CA GLY A 211 -13.76 -10.15 9.31
C GLY A 211 -14.75 -10.59 8.24
N ILE A 212 -14.80 -9.91 7.09
CA ILE A 212 -15.68 -10.31 5.98
C ILE A 212 -15.21 -11.62 5.34
N VAL A 213 -13.86 -11.80 5.24
CA VAL A 213 -13.27 -13.04 4.72
C VAL A 213 -13.61 -14.21 5.61
N MET A 214 -13.47 -14.06 6.93
CA MET A 214 -13.79 -15.14 7.87
C MET A 214 -15.25 -15.56 7.80
N LYS A 215 -16.18 -14.59 7.64
CA LYS A 215 -17.62 -14.89 7.48
C LYS A 215 -17.93 -15.61 6.16
N ALA A 216 -17.35 -15.16 5.04
CA ALA A 216 -17.54 -15.76 3.73
C ALA A 216 -16.90 -17.16 3.68
N PHE A 217 -15.65 -17.28 4.16
CA PHE A 217 -14.90 -18.53 4.14
C PHE A 217 -15.52 -19.63 5.02
N LYS A 218 -16.12 -19.26 6.15
CA LYS A 218 -16.84 -20.25 6.96
C LYS A 218 -17.87 -21.01 6.13
N ARG A 219 -18.66 -20.34 5.31
CA ARG A 219 -19.64 -20.96 4.41
C ARG A 219 -18.96 -21.77 3.31
N ILE A 220 -17.91 -21.22 2.67
CA ILE A 220 -17.14 -21.91 1.62
C ILE A 220 -16.56 -23.23 2.13
N SER A 221 -15.99 -23.24 3.34
CA SER A 221 -15.38 -24.44 3.92
C SER A 221 -16.37 -25.54 4.34
N GLU A 222 -17.66 -25.25 4.39
CA GLU A 222 -18.75 -26.23 4.60
C GLU A 222 -19.14 -26.92 3.29
N GLU A 223 -18.94 -26.25 2.14
CA GLU A 223 -19.36 -26.73 0.82
C GLU A 223 -18.19 -27.29 -0.03
N TYR A 224 -16.96 -26.81 0.19
CA TYR A 224 -15.78 -27.11 -0.63
C TYR A 224 -14.58 -27.54 0.21
N ASP A 225 -13.83 -28.54 -0.28
CA ASP A 225 -12.53 -28.92 0.31
C ASP A 225 -11.45 -27.93 -0.13
N VAL A 226 -11.42 -26.76 0.47
CA VAL A 226 -10.51 -25.67 0.18
C VAL A 226 -9.94 -25.08 1.47
N LYS A 227 -8.72 -24.54 1.41
CA LYS A 227 -8.09 -23.87 2.54
C LYS A 227 -8.15 -22.34 2.39
N LEU A 228 -8.05 -21.66 3.53
CA LEU A 228 -7.74 -20.24 3.61
C LEU A 228 -6.35 -20.10 4.22
N VAL A 229 -5.45 -19.43 3.53
CA VAL A 229 -4.14 -19.04 4.07
C VAL A 229 -4.19 -17.55 4.35
N THR A 230 -3.92 -17.17 5.60
CA THR A 230 -3.79 -15.77 5.98
C THR A 230 -2.39 -15.46 6.46
N LEU A 231 -1.97 -14.20 6.30
CA LEU A 231 -0.73 -13.69 6.88
C LEU A 231 -1.05 -12.73 8.02
N LYS A 232 -0.61 -13.10 9.24
CA LYS A 232 -0.74 -12.28 10.46
C LYS A 232 -2.17 -12.05 10.96
N TYR A 233 -3.08 -13.01 10.82
CA TYR A 233 -4.42 -12.92 11.45
C TYR A 233 -4.36 -13.18 12.96
N GLY A 234 -3.43 -14.00 13.40
CA GLY A 234 -3.14 -14.27 14.81
C GLY A 234 -3.84 -15.50 15.39
N LYS A 235 -4.74 -16.15 14.66
CA LYS A 235 -5.43 -17.40 15.07
C LYS A 235 -6.07 -18.11 13.89
N SER A 236 -6.24 -19.42 13.99
CA SER A 236 -7.08 -20.19 13.07
C SER A 236 -8.54 -20.22 13.54
N ILE A 237 -9.48 -20.14 12.60
CA ILE A 237 -10.93 -20.19 12.91
C ILE A 237 -11.51 -21.60 12.85
N ASN A 238 -10.90 -22.49 12.05
CA ASN A 238 -11.25 -23.89 11.90
C ASN A 238 -10.09 -24.69 11.27
N ASN A 239 -10.25 -25.98 11.04
CA ASN A 239 -9.24 -26.85 10.44
C ASN A 239 -8.92 -26.53 8.95
N SER A 240 -9.73 -25.71 8.29
CA SER A 240 -9.50 -25.27 6.91
C SER A 240 -8.80 -23.92 6.82
N HIS A 241 -8.49 -23.26 7.95
CA HIS A 241 -7.79 -22.00 8.02
C HIS A 241 -6.37 -22.18 8.57
N ILE A 242 -5.38 -21.71 7.81
CA ILE A 242 -3.96 -21.72 8.13
C ILE A 242 -3.52 -20.27 8.26
N ASP A 243 -3.02 -19.88 9.43
CA ASP A 243 -2.44 -18.55 9.64
C ASP A 243 -0.92 -18.64 9.73
N ILE A 244 -0.23 -17.81 8.97
CA ILE A 244 1.22 -17.73 8.89
C ILE A 244 1.68 -16.36 9.38
N ASN A 245 2.70 -16.32 10.22
CA ASN A 245 3.20 -15.06 10.78
C ASN A 245 4.11 -14.29 9.82
N TYR A 246 4.90 -15.01 9.03
CA TYR A 246 5.90 -14.43 8.14
C TYR A 246 6.15 -15.32 6.92
N LEU A 247 6.32 -14.69 5.78
CA LEU A 247 6.80 -15.29 4.53
C LEU A 247 7.94 -14.42 4.00
N SER A 248 9.01 -15.06 3.51
CA SER A 248 10.06 -14.40 2.74
C SER A 248 9.52 -13.92 1.38
N ASP A 249 10.27 -13.09 0.64
CA ASP A 249 9.86 -12.67 -0.69
C ASP A 249 9.66 -13.89 -1.63
N ALA A 250 10.51 -14.91 -1.53
CA ALA A 250 10.37 -16.15 -2.29
C ALA A 250 9.14 -16.96 -1.87
N ASP A 251 8.87 -17.07 -0.58
CA ASP A 251 7.65 -17.72 -0.06
C ASP A 251 6.39 -16.97 -0.49
N MET A 252 6.43 -15.62 -0.53
CA MET A 252 5.30 -14.79 -0.99
C MET A 252 4.95 -15.07 -2.44
N ASP A 253 5.94 -15.08 -3.34
CA ASP A 253 5.74 -15.40 -4.75
C ASP A 253 5.21 -16.82 -4.94
N TYR A 254 5.76 -17.76 -4.17
CA TYR A 254 5.28 -19.14 -4.17
C TYR A 254 3.83 -19.22 -3.68
N ALA A 255 3.48 -18.46 -2.62
CA ALA A 255 2.12 -18.40 -2.11
C ALA A 255 1.14 -17.83 -3.14
N TYR A 256 1.52 -16.77 -3.86
CA TYR A 256 0.70 -16.23 -4.95
C TYR A 256 0.52 -17.30 -6.06
N LYS A 257 1.58 -17.82 -6.63
CA LYS A 257 1.55 -18.74 -7.79
C LYS A 257 0.68 -19.98 -7.59
N HIS A 258 0.51 -20.42 -6.35
CA HIS A 258 -0.26 -21.62 -6.02
C HIS A 258 -1.64 -21.34 -5.42
N ALA A 259 -1.97 -20.08 -5.16
CA ALA A 259 -3.30 -19.72 -4.67
C ALA A 259 -4.36 -19.79 -5.79
N LEU A 260 -5.58 -20.19 -5.45
CA LEU A 260 -6.75 -20.05 -6.33
C LEU A 260 -7.05 -18.60 -6.67
N ALA A 261 -6.98 -17.75 -5.66
CA ALA A 261 -7.11 -16.30 -5.79
C ALA A 261 -6.58 -15.60 -4.53
N LEU A 262 -6.12 -14.37 -4.72
CA LEU A 262 -5.93 -13.42 -3.63
C LEU A 262 -7.28 -12.88 -3.16
N LEU A 263 -7.50 -12.81 -1.85
CA LEU A 263 -8.63 -12.10 -1.25
C LEU A 263 -8.16 -10.71 -0.77
N PHE A 264 -8.69 -9.66 -1.39
CA PHE A 264 -8.29 -8.29 -1.10
C PHE A 264 -9.49 -7.41 -0.73
N PRO A 265 -10.05 -7.57 0.49
CA PRO A 265 -11.29 -6.93 0.92
C PRO A 265 -11.10 -5.54 1.52
N SER A 266 -10.02 -4.84 1.21
CA SER A 266 -9.68 -3.54 1.78
C SER A 266 -10.80 -2.51 1.60
N PHE A 267 -11.02 -1.69 2.63
CA PHE A 267 -11.92 -0.55 2.54
C PHE A 267 -11.26 0.68 1.88
N PHE A 268 -9.94 0.81 2.01
CA PHE A 268 -9.17 1.94 1.49
C PHE A 268 -7.81 1.49 1.00
N GLU A 269 -7.42 2.02 -0.14
CA GLU A 269 -6.08 1.90 -0.71
C GLU A 269 -5.72 3.17 -1.49
N GLY A 270 -4.49 3.62 -1.34
CA GLY A 270 -3.96 4.69 -2.19
C GLY A 270 -3.63 4.17 -3.59
N PHE A 271 -3.12 2.93 -3.67
CA PHE A 271 -2.81 2.27 -4.94
C PHE A 271 -3.29 0.81 -4.98
N GLY A 272 -2.77 -0.06 -4.12
CA GLY A 272 -3.12 -1.48 -4.11
C GLY A 272 -2.03 -2.35 -4.73
N TYR A 273 -0.83 -2.35 -4.14
CA TYR A 273 0.30 -3.17 -4.61
C TYR A 273 0.00 -4.67 -4.57
N THR A 274 -0.58 -5.13 -3.48
CA THR A 274 -0.89 -6.55 -3.24
C THR A 274 -1.67 -7.22 -4.38
N PRO A 275 -2.78 -6.65 -4.89
CA PRO A 275 -3.47 -7.25 -6.02
C PRO A 275 -2.66 -7.19 -7.33
N ILE A 276 -1.76 -6.21 -7.51
CA ILE A 276 -0.86 -6.21 -8.67
C ILE A 276 0.16 -7.34 -8.56
N GLU A 277 0.74 -7.54 -7.38
CA GLU A 277 1.65 -8.66 -7.11
C GLU A 277 0.98 -10.00 -7.46
N ALA A 278 -0.28 -10.17 -7.07
CA ALA A 278 -1.05 -11.37 -7.39
C ALA A 278 -1.19 -11.57 -8.91
N ILE A 279 -1.69 -10.56 -9.65
CA ILE A 279 -1.91 -10.71 -11.09
C ILE A 279 -0.61 -10.88 -11.90
N VAL A 280 0.49 -10.26 -11.46
CA VAL A 280 1.83 -10.45 -12.07
C VAL A 280 2.32 -11.88 -11.86
N ASN A 281 1.95 -12.51 -10.75
CA ASN A 281 2.20 -13.93 -10.49
C ASN A 281 1.18 -14.89 -11.12
N GLY A 282 0.25 -14.39 -11.93
CA GLY A 282 -0.79 -15.18 -12.59
C GLY A 282 -1.95 -15.58 -11.68
N THR A 283 -2.11 -14.92 -10.53
CA THR A 283 -3.13 -15.25 -9.53
C THR A 283 -4.29 -14.27 -9.61
N PRO A 284 -5.54 -14.73 -9.80
CA PRO A 284 -6.70 -13.86 -9.79
C PRO A 284 -6.85 -13.10 -8.47
N ALA A 285 -7.34 -11.86 -8.55
CA ALA A 285 -7.64 -11.05 -7.37
C ALA A 285 -9.15 -10.87 -7.20
N ILE A 286 -9.69 -11.41 -6.11
CA ILE A 286 -11.04 -11.11 -5.63
C ILE A 286 -10.91 -9.88 -4.72
N ALA A 287 -11.33 -8.73 -5.20
CA ALA A 287 -11.02 -7.44 -4.59
C ALA A 287 -12.24 -6.56 -4.37
N SER A 288 -12.16 -5.67 -3.40
CA SER A 288 -13.19 -4.66 -3.16
C SER A 288 -13.31 -3.71 -4.35
N ASN A 289 -14.54 -3.28 -4.67
CA ASN A 289 -14.81 -2.31 -5.72
C ASN A 289 -14.76 -0.85 -5.22
N VAL A 290 -13.74 -0.51 -4.42
CA VAL A 290 -13.62 0.80 -3.77
C VAL A 290 -12.24 1.42 -4.01
N THR A 291 -12.18 2.74 -3.88
CA THR A 291 -10.95 3.56 -3.95
C THR A 291 -10.16 3.33 -5.24
N SER A 292 -8.84 3.17 -5.17
CA SER A 292 -7.97 2.94 -6.33
C SER A 292 -8.01 1.51 -6.89
N ILE A 293 -8.65 0.57 -6.20
CA ILE A 293 -8.60 -0.85 -6.55
C ILE A 293 -9.13 -1.14 -7.96
N PRO A 294 -10.31 -0.60 -8.38
CA PRO A 294 -10.79 -0.77 -9.76
C PRO A 294 -9.90 -0.10 -10.81
N GLU A 295 -9.28 1.05 -10.49
CA GLU A 295 -8.32 1.72 -11.37
C GLU A 295 -7.10 0.84 -11.64
N VAL A 296 -6.62 0.15 -10.61
CA VAL A 296 -5.41 -0.68 -10.65
C VAL A 296 -5.65 -2.01 -11.34
N LEU A 297 -6.72 -2.71 -10.99
CA LEU A 297 -7.02 -4.04 -11.52
C LEU A 297 -7.76 -4.03 -12.88
N GLY A 298 -8.51 -2.96 -13.19
CA GLY A 298 -9.29 -2.90 -14.43
C GLY A 298 -10.20 -4.11 -14.60
N ASN A 299 -10.24 -4.69 -15.79
CA ASN A 299 -11.06 -5.86 -16.10
C ASN A 299 -10.52 -7.18 -15.51
N ALA A 300 -9.28 -7.21 -14.99
CA ALA A 300 -8.70 -8.40 -14.37
C ALA A 300 -9.23 -8.67 -12.96
N GLY A 301 -9.85 -7.68 -12.32
CA GLY A 301 -10.41 -7.83 -10.97
C GLY A 301 -11.73 -8.61 -10.96
N ILE A 302 -11.91 -9.47 -9.96
CA ILE A 302 -13.20 -10.05 -9.59
C ILE A 302 -13.73 -9.22 -8.42
N TYR A 303 -14.69 -8.34 -8.69
CA TYR A 303 -15.09 -7.32 -7.73
C TYR A 303 -16.25 -7.74 -6.86
N PHE A 304 -16.22 -7.28 -5.60
CA PHE A 304 -17.32 -7.42 -4.65
C PHE A 304 -17.45 -6.17 -3.76
N SER A 305 -18.60 -5.99 -3.13
CA SER A 305 -18.80 -4.95 -2.13
C SER A 305 -18.15 -5.34 -0.80
N PRO A 306 -17.23 -4.53 -0.23
CA PRO A 306 -16.57 -4.85 1.05
C PRO A 306 -17.50 -4.83 2.26
N PHE A 307 -18.79 -4.50 2.08
CA PHE A 307 -19.79 -4.43 3.14
C PHE A 307 -20.62 -5.70 3.28
N TYR A 308 -20.64 -6.56 2.25
CA TYR A 308 -21.51 -7.73 2.21
C TYR A 308 -20.71 -9.04 2.04
N SER A 309 -20.65 -9.86 3.08
CA SER A 309 -19.96 -11.16 3.03
C SER A 309 -20.59 -12.14 2.02
N ALA A 310 -21.86 -11.95 1.67
CA ALA A 310 -22.52 -12.73 0.64
C ALA A 310 -21.96 -12.44 -0.77
N ASP A 311 -21.50 -11.21 -1.03
CA ASP A 311 -20.88 -10.86 -2.29
C ASP A 311 -19.50 -11.52 -2.42
N LEU A 312 -18.70 -11.46 -1.37
CA LEU A 312 -17.41 -12.16 -1.32
C LEU A 312 -17.59 -13.68 -1.44
N TYR A 313 -18.56 -14.25 -0.75
CA TYR A 313 -18.88 -15.68 -0.88
C TYR A 313 -19.19 -16.04 -2.35
N ARG A 314 -20.03 -15.26 -3.05
CA ARG A 314 -20.35 -15.48 -4.47
C ARG A 314 -19.12 -15.38 -5.37
N ALA A 315 -18.25 -14.39 -5.11
CA ALA A 315 -17.01 -14.23 -5.86
C ALA A 315 -16.03 -15.39 -5.64
N MET A 316 -15.90 -15.89 -4.40
CA MET A 316 -15.10 -17.07 -4.09
C MET A 316 -15.65 -18.32 -4.77
N LYS A 317 -16.97 -18.52 -4.75
CA LYS A 317 -17.63 -19.64 -5.42
C LYS A 317 -17.42 -19.60 -6.93
N LEU A 318 -17.53 -18.42 -7.55
CA LEU A 318 -17.27 -18.24 -8.98
C LEU A 318 -15.88 -18.74 -9.40
N VAL A 319 -14.85 -18.44 -8.60
CA VAL A 319 -13.47 -18.90 -8.85
C VAL A 319 -13.32 -20.41 -8.60
N LEU A 320 -13.99 -20.96 -7.60
CA LEU A 320 -13.98 -22.41 -7.33
C LEU A 320 -14.61 -23.20 -8.47
N ASP A 321 -15.72 -22.71 -9.01
CA ASP A 321 -16.46 -23.35 -10.10
C ASP A 321 -15.77 -23.12 -11.47
N ASN A 322 -15.00 -22.03 -11.63
CA ASN A 322 -14.27 -21.71 -12.85
C ASN A 322 -12.92 -21.05 -12.52
N PRO A 323 -11.87 -21.84 -12.21
CA PRO A 323 -10.55 -21.29 -11.82
C PRO A 323 -9.85 -20.41 -12.88
N SER A 324 -10.12 -20.62 -14.16
CA SER A 324 -9.51 -19.87 -15.27
C SER A 324 -10.35 -18.67 -15.73
N ILE A 325 -11.32 -18.23 -14.92
CA ILE A 325 -12.30 -17.20 -15.33
C ILE A 325 -11.69 -15.86 -15.80
N LYS A 326 -10.46 -15.56 -15.39
CA LYS A 326 -9.77 -14.30 -15.69
C LYS A 326 -8.38 -14.46 -16.32
N ASP A 327 -8.00 -15.64 -16.74
CA ASP A 327 -6.62 -15.92 -17.20
C ASP A 327 -6.14 -14.93 -18.29
N TYR A 328 -6.98 -14.65 -19.28
CA TYR A 328 -6.64 -13.72 -20.34
C TYR A 328 -6.47 -12.29 -19.83
N GLU A 329 -7.45 -11.76 -19.10
CA GLU A 329 -7.46 -10.40 -18.57
C GLU A 329 -6.32 -10.16 -17.56
N LEU A 330 -5.91 -11.21 -16.81
CA LEU A 330 -4.77 -11.13 -15.90
C LEU A 330 -3.47 -10.80 -16.62
N HIS A 331 -3.15 -11.54 -17.68
CA HIS A 331 -1.93 -11.36 -18.45
C HIS A 331 -1.87 -10.00 -19.13
N GLU A 332 -2.95 -9.60 -19.77
CA GLU A 332 -3.06 -8.28 -20.43
C GLU A 332 -2.89 -7.15 -19.40
N ARG A 333 -3.60 -7.24 -18.28
CA ARG A 333 -3.53 -6.20 -17.24
C ARG A 333 -2.18 -6.15 -16.55
N ALA A 334 -1.58 -7.29 -16.22
CA ALA A 334 -0.25 -7.36 -15.62
C ALA A 334 0.78 -6.65 -16.51
N LYS A 335 0.76 -6.90 -17.82
CA LYS A 335 1.64 -6.24 -18.80
C LYS A 335 1.38 -4.73 -18.88
N GLU A 336 0.12 -4.33 -18.99
CA GLU A 336 -0.28 -2.92 -19.07
C GLU A 336 0.18 -2.13 -17.85
N ILE A 337 -0.11 -2.64 -16.63
CA ILE A 337 0.20 -1.94 -15.39
C ILE A 337 1.70 -1.84 -15.15
N THR A 338 2.46 -2.90 -15.41
CA THR A 338 3.92 -2.90 -15.23
C THR A 338 4.61 -1.98 -16.22
N THR A 339 4.16 -1.96 -17.49
CA THR A 339 4.68 -1.01 -18.49
C THR A 339 4.41 0.44 -18.08
N LYS A 340 3.20 0.73 -17.58
CA LYS A 340 2.85 2.06 -17.09
C LYS A 340 3.68 2.47 -15.87
N GLN A 341 3.91 1.54 -14.94
CA GLN A 341 4.78 1.78 -13.79
C GLN A 341 6.22 2.10 -14.20
N GLU A 342 6.79 1.36 -15.15
CA GLU A 342 8.15 1.59 -15.66
C GLU A 342 8.26 2.95 -16.35
N GLN A 343 7.31 3.30 -17.21
CA GLN A 343 7.29 4.61 -17.88
C GLN A 343 7.14 5.76 -16.86
N ASN A 344 6.26 5.61 -15.87
CA ASN A 344 6.09 6.62 -14.83
C ASN A 344 7.37 6.81 -14.00
N LEU A 345 8.07 5.71 -13.68
CA LEU A 345 9.33 5.77 -12.96
C LEU A 345 10.41 6.52 -13.76
N ILE A 346 10.56 6.23 -15.06
CA ILE A 346 11.50 6.93 -15.95
C ILE A 346 11.17 8.43 -16.00
N ASN A 347 9.91 8.78 -16.16
CA ASN A 347 9.48 10.17 -16.18
C ASN A 347 9.79 10.91 -14.87
N LEU A 348 9.55 10.25 -13.74
CA LEU A 348 9.87 10.78 -12.42
C LEU A 348 11.38 11.00 -12.24
N ILE A 349 12.21 10.02 -12.63
CA ILE A 349 13.67 10.14 -12.55
C ILE A 349 14.16 11.31 -13.40
N ASN A 350 13.66 11.44 -14.63
CA ASN A 350 13.99 12.58 -15.50
C ASN A 350 13.55 13.92 -14.91
N GLU A 351 12.45 13.96 -14.17
CA GLU A 351 11.98 15.16 -13.47
C GLU A 351 12.88 15.53 -12.29
N ILE A 352 13.42 14.52 -11.58
CA ILE A 352 14.35 14.71 -10.45
C ILE A 352 15.71 15.25 -10.96
N LEU A 353 16.19 14.73 -12.09
CA LEU A 353 17.50 15.03 -12.64
C LEU A 353 17.58 16.32 -13.50
N LYS A 354 16.44 16.94 -13.79
CA LYS A 354 16.35 18.26 -14.45
C LYS A 354 16.53 19.40 -13.44
#